data_cbe87b51bba9534402b62aa1cdf8dc0d
#
_entry.id   cbe87b51bba9534402b62aa1cdf8dc0d
#
_cell.length_a   1.000
_cell.length_b   1.000
_cell.length_c   1.000
_cell.angle_alpha   90.00
_cell.angle_beta   90.00
_cell.angle_gamma   90.00
#
_symmetry.space_group_name_H-M   'P 1'
#
loop_
_entity.id
_entity.type
_entity.pdbx_description
1 polymer ?
#
loop_
_entity_poly.entity_id
_entity_poly.type
_entity_poly.pdbx_seq_one_letter_code
_entity_poly.pdbx_strand_id
1 'polypeptide(L)'
;NISLNSGSLTADTTSEVNAAGTIQANVAGAANHAGKMVAGSGISLSAGQLANSGKMTANGDLNVKAGGFTNSGAVQAQKNTRLDLGTLNHTGQLLAGGVLEISTGDAWIDGMLSSDSDLSVSGTGALNIGQNGQLLSTGRLGLQSDSVINNGLVSGKQNLALTSRQFSALQGSTLTSGGSLQLNAGDAQIAGEVLAQGDLSFRSEE
;
A
#
# COMPACT_ATOMS: atom_id res chain seq x y z
N ASN A 1 9.89 -20.46 14.25
CA ASN A 1 10.47 -19.53 13.27
C ASN A 1 10.92 -20.32 12.04
N ILE A 2 10.77 -19.69 10.88
CA ILE A 2 11.29 -20.18 9.60
C ILE A 2 12.24 -19.14 9.05
N SER A 3 13.41 -19.57 8.57
CA SER A 3 14.37 -18.71 7.87
C SER A 3 14.70 -19.35 6.53
N LEU A 4 14.47 -18.59 5.45
CA LEU A 4 14.74 -19.00 4.08
C LEU A 4 15.77 -18.05 3.46
N ASN A 5 16.83 -18.61 2.88
CA ASN A 5 17.80 -17.84 2.10
C ASN A 5 17.96 -18.56 0.76
N SER A 6 17.69 -17.87 -0.33
CA SER A 6 17.65 -18.50 -1.66
C SER A 6 17.96 -17.49 -2.76
N GLY A 7 18.42 -17.98 -3.90
CA GLY A 7 18.53 -17.19 -5.12
C GLY A 7 17.15 -16.88 -5.74
N SER A 8 16.21 -17.81 -5.61
CA SER A 8 14.81 -17.66 -6.03
C SER A 8 13.90 -18.47 -5.12
N LEU A 9 12.63 -18.06 -5.03
CA LEU A 9 11.59 -18.77 -4.28
C LEU A 9 10.35 -18.92 -5.15
N THR A 10 9.82 -20.15 -5.21
CA THR A 10 8.52 -20.41 -5.84
C THR A 10 7.68 -21.26 -4.89
N ALA A 11 6.53 -20.72 -4.52
CA ALA A 11 5.49 -21.41 -3.76
C ALA A 11 4.21 -21.43 -4.61
N ASP A 12 3.80 -22.60 -5.07
CA ASP A 12 2.59 -22.79 -5.87
C ASP A 12 1.30 -22.67 -5.02
N THR A 13 0.15 -22.82 -5.65
CA THR A 13 -1.16 -22.67 -5.01
C THR A 13 -1.44 -23.69 -3.91
N THR A 14 -0.72 -24.82 -3.87
CA THR A 14 -0.86 -25.88 -2.88
C THR A 14 0.14 -25.75 -1.73
N SER A 15 1.14 -24.86 -1.89
CA SER A 15 2.21 -24.67 -0.92
C SER A 15 1.71 -24.00 0.36
N GLU A 16 2.11 -24.54 1.51
CA GLU A 16 1.86 -23.93 2.81
C GLU A 16 3.18 -23.70 3.57
N VAL A 17 3.42 -22.46 3.98
CA VAL A 17 4.54 -22.07 4.85
C VAL A 17 3.95 -21.57 6.16
N ASN A 18 4.02 -22.39 7.22
CA ASN A 18 3.42 -22.07 8.50
C ASN A 18 4.49 -22.02 9.60
N ALA A 19 4.59 -20.92 10.30
CA ALA A 19 5.46 -20.74 11.48
C ALA A 19 4.64 -20.29 12.69
N ALA A 20 4.80 -20.94 13.84
CA ALA A 20 4.24 -20.46 15.11
C ALA A 20 4.86 -19.12 15.55
N GLY A 21 6.08 -18.83 15.14
CA GLY A 21 6.78 -17.56 15.37
C GLY A 21 6.88 -16.72 14.10
N THR A 22 8.09 -16.31 13.73
CA THR A 22 8.37 -15.46 12.58
C THR A 22 8.69 -16.27 11.32
N ILE A 23 8.41 -15.67 10.16
CA ILE A 23 8.94 -16.08 8.87
C ILE A 23 9.87 -14.98 8.38
N GLN A 24 11.09 -15.35 8.06
CA GLN A 24 12.07 -14.48 7.43
C GLN A 24 12.53 -15.11 6.11
N ALA A 25 12.37 -14.42 5.01
CA ALA A 25 12.83 -14.88 3.71
C ALA A 25 13.70 -13.81 3.05
N ASN A 26 14.90 -14.20 2.65
CA ASN A 26 15.82 -13.40 1.86
C ASN A 26 16.00 -14.09 0.52
N VAL A 27 15.50 -13.48 -0.53
CA VAL A 27 15.53 -14.01 -1.89
C VAL A 27 16.30 -13.01 -2.78
N ALA A 28 17.47 -13.38 -3.26
CA ALA A 28 18.31 -12.47 -4.03
C ALA A 28 17.64 -12.04 -5.36
N GLY A 29 16.87 -12.92 -5.99
CA GLY A 29 16.16 -12.70 -7.24
C GLY A 29 14.66 -12.62 -7.06
N ALA A 30 13.93 -13.45 -7.84
CA ALA A 30 12.47 -13.46 -7.82
C ALA A 30 11.89 -14.38 -6.74
N ALA A 31 10.89 -13.87 -6.03
CA ALA A 31 10.03 -14.62 -5.12
C ALA A 31 8.59 -14.63 -5.66
N ASN A 32 8.09 -15.81 -6.02
CA ASN A 32 6.73 -16.03 -6.50
C ASN A 32 5.95 -16.82 -5.44
N HIS A 33 4.90 -16.21 -4.89
CA HIS A 33 4.07 -16.82 -3.87
C HIS A 33 2.62 -16.88 -4.32
N ALA A 34 2.11 -18.08 -4.57
CA ALA A 34 0.72 -18.33 -4.94
C ALA A 34 -0.04 -19.14 -3.87
N GLY A 35 0.67 -19.71 -2.89
CA GLY A 35 0.11 -20.54 -1.83
C GLY A 35 -0.33 -19.76 -0.59
N LYS A 36 -0.08 -20.35 0.56
CA LYS A 36 -0.41 -19.79 1.88
C LYS A 36 0.83 -19.65 2.73
N MET A 37 1.05 -18.45 3.27
CA MET A 37 2.11 -18.14 4.23
C MET A 37 1.51 -17.58 5.50
N VAL A 38 1.76 -18.23 6.65
CA VAL A 38 1.19 -17.81 7.94
C VAL A 38 2.29 -17.77 8.99
N ALA A 39 2.42 -16.63 9.64
CA ALA A 39 3.30 -16.46 10.80
C ALA A 39 2.49 -16.11 12.05
N GLY A 40 2.70 -16.86 13.15
CA GLY A 40 2.11 -16.56 14.45
C GLY A 40 2.67 -15.28 15.10
N SER A 41 3.79 -14.78 14.61
CA SER A 41 4.34 -13.46 14.97
C SER A 41 4.40 -12.59 13.73
N GLY A 42 5.57 -12.38 13.12
CA GLY A 42 5.74 -11.47 12.01
C GLY A 42 6.26 -12.13 10.74
N ILE A 43 6.12 -11.44 9.63
CA ILE A 43 6.70 -11.80 8.33
C ILE A 43 7.69 -10.72 7.92
N SER A 44 8.89 -11.13 7.51
CA SER A 44 9.89 -10.25 6.89
C SER A 44 10.36 -10.88 5.59
N LEU A 45 10.08 -10.21 4.48
CA LEU A 45 10.47 -10.64 3.14
C LEU A 45 11.41 -9.63 2.51
N SER A 46 12.52 -10.10 1.96
CA SER A 46 13.40 -9.31 1.10
C SER A 46 13.55 -10.06 -0.23
N ALA A 47 13.33 -9.36 -1.35
CA ALA A 47 13.43 -9.96 -2.68
C ALA A 47 13.89 -8.94 -3.74
N GLY A 48 14.51 -9.40 -4.82
CA GLY A 48 14.72 -8.57 -6.00
C GLY A 48 13.38 -8.18 -6.62
N GLN A 49 12.51 -9.18 -6.84
CA GLN A 49 11.12 -9.02 -7.30
C GLN A 49 10.23 -9.93 -6.46
N LEU A 50 9.09 -9.42 -6.00
CA LEU A 50 8.09 -10.18 -5.27
C LEU A 50 6.77 -10.20 -6.04
N ALA A 51 6.25 -11.38 -6.31
CA ALA A 51 4.90 -11.57 -6.83
C ALA A 51 4.07 -12.39 -5.82
N ASN A 52 2.94 -11.84 -5.38
CA ASN A 52 1.99 -12.54 -4.53
C ASN A 52 0.63 -12.62 -5.20
N SER A 53 0.20 -13.83 -5.51
CA SER A 53 -1.16 -14.15 -5.92
C SER A 53 -1.90 -15.00 -4.88
N GLY A 54 -1.18 -15.43 -3.82
CA GLY A 54 -1.70 -16.23 -2.72
C GLY A 54 -2.09 -15.41 -1.50
N LYS A 55 -1.96 -16.04 -0.33
CA LYS A 55 -2.32 -15.41 0.94
C LYS A 55 -1.12 -15.34 1.88
N MET A 56 -0.76 -14.15 2.33
CA MET A 56 0.22 -13.90 3.40
C MET A 56 -0.49 -13.35 4.64
N THR A 57 -0.28 -13.99 5.80
CA THR A 57 -0.91 -13.58 7.06
C THR A 57 0.14 -13.53 8.17
N ALA A 58 0.27 -12.39 8.81
CA ALA A 58 1.10 -12.20 10.02
C ALA A 58 0.21 -11.82 11.21
N ASN A 59 0.34 -12.51 12.34
CA ASN A 59 -0.32 -12.10 13.59
C ASN A 59 0.43 -10.95 14.29
N GLY A 60 1.56 -10.53 13.77
CA GLY A 60 2.33 -9.35 14.18
C GLY A 60 2.54 -8.42 13.00
N ASP A 61 3.75 -7.87 12.91
CA ASP A 61 4.14 -6.95 11.84
C ASP A 61 4.47 -7.71 10.54
N LEU A 62 4.26 -7.03 9.42
CA LEU A 62 4.65 -7.50 8.11
C LEU A 62 5.58 -6.47 7.46
N ASN A 63 6.78 -6.90 7.09
CA ASN A 63 7.78 -6.07 6.43
C ASN A 63 8.15 -6.68 5.08
N VAL A 64 8.08 -5.88 4.02
CA VAL A 64 8.54 -6.27 2.68
C VAL A 64 9.52 -5.24 2.18
N LYS A 65 10.66 -5.73 1.70
CA LYS A 65 11.63 -4.94 0.94
C LYS A 65 11.85 -5.60 -0.42
N ALA A 66 11.55 -4.89 -1.51
CA ALA A 66 11.69 -5.45 -2.85
C ALA A 66 12.00 -4.37 -3.90
N GLY A 67 12.71 -4.76 -4.97
CA GLY A 67 12.86 -3.91 -6.14
C GLY A 67 11.52 -3.66 -6.84
N GLY A 68 10.64 -4.65 -6.86
CA GLY A 68 9.25 -4.52 -7.30
C GLY A 68 8.34 -5.46 -6.54
N PHE A 69 7.11 -5.04 -6.27
CA PHE A 69 6.08 -5.87 -5.66
C PHE A 69 4.80 -5.86 -6.49
N THR A 70 4.44 -7.02 -7.01
CA THR A 70 3.13 -7.26 -7.65
C THR A 70 2.27 -8.06 -6.71
N ASN A 71 1.12 -7.51 -6.30
CA ASN A 71 0.17 -8.18 -5.41
C ASN A 71 -1.22 -8.23 -6.02
N SER A 72 -1.63 -9.41 -6.46
CA SER A 72 -3.01 -9.72 -6.86
C SER A 72 -3.76 -10.58 -5.82
N GLY A 73 -3.03 -11.08 -4.82
CA GLY A 73 -3.57 -11.89 -3.73
C GLY A 73 -3.93 -11.08 -2.48
N ALA A 74 -3.91 -11.74 -1.33
CA ALA A 74 -4.24 -11.15 -0.05
C ALA A 74 -3.01 -11.08 0.87
N VAL A 75 -2.76 -9.90 1.42
CA VAL A 75 -1.74 -9.64 2.44
C VAL A 75 -2.41 -9.07 3.67
N GLN A 76 -2.20 -9.69 4.82
CA GLN A 76 -2.80 -9.26 6.08
C GLN A 76 -1.79 -9.30 7.22
N ALA A 77 -1.68 -8.20 7.95
CA ALA A 77 -0.99 -8.12 9.23
C ALA A 77 -1.99 -7.71 10.33
N GLN A 78 -1.88 -8.29 11.53
CA GLN A 78 -2.69 -7.85 12.67
C GLN A 78 -2.11 -6.60 13.35
N LYS A 79 -0.85 -6.26 13.06
CA LYS A 79 -0.19 -5.04 13.51
C LYS A 79 0.21 -4.18 12.30
N ASN A 80 1.42 -3.65 12.33
CA ASN A 80 1.88 -2.73 11.31
C ASN A 80 2.32 -3.46 10.03
N THR A 81 2.16 -2.78 8.92
CA THR A 81 2.73 -3.21 7.63
C THR A 81 3.64 -2.12 7.09
N ARG A 82 4.84 -2.51 6.72
CA ARG A 82 5.81 -1.63 6.07
C ARG A 82 6.30 -2.24 4.76
N LEU A 83 6.15 -1.48 3.70
CA LEU A 83 6.65 -1.84 2.37
C LEU A 83 7.70 -0.81 1.93
N ASP A 84 8.91 -1.30 1.57
CA ASP A 84 10.01 -0.51 1.01
C ASP A 84 10.32 -1.08 -0.38
N LEU A 85 9.85 -0.38 -1.41
CA LEU A 85 9.73 -0.90 -2.77
C LEU A 85 10.35 0.03 -3.80
N GLY A 86 10.91 -0.54 -4.87
CA GLY A 86 11.21 0.23 -6.08
C GLY A 86 9.94 0.57 -6.85
N THR A 87 9.05 -0.42 -7.05
CA THR A 87 7.75 -0.24 -7.71
C THR A 87 6.66 -1.06 -7.04
N LEU A 88 5.41 -0.59 -7.10
CA LEU A 88 4.23 -1.30 -6.59
C LEU A 88 3.17 -1.45 -7.69
N ASN A 89 2.74 -2.69 -7.93
CA ASN A 89 1.54 -3.01 -8.71
C ASN A 89 0.58 -3.80 -7.83
N HIS A 90 -0.53 -3.19 -7.42
CA HIS A 90 -1.45 -3.76 -6.44
C HIS A 90 -2.88 -3.80 -6.96
N THR A 91 -3.39 -5.00 -7.18
CA THR A 91 -4.77 -5.25 -7.63
C THR A 91 -5.55 -6.13 -6.63
N GLY A 92 -4.88 -6.63 -5.59
CA GLY A 92 -5.46 -7.51 -4.57
C GLY A 92 -5.90 -6.76 -3.31
N GLN A 93 -5.65 -7.36 -2.15
CA GLN A 93 -5.95 -6.80 -0.85
C GLN A 93 -4.70 -6.70 0.02
N LEU A 94 -4.55 -5.58 0.71
CA LEU A 94 -3.54 -5.38 1.73
C LEU A 94 -4.19 -4.73 2.95
N LEU A 95 -4.21 -5.46 4.07
CA LEU A 95 -4.89 -5.08 5.30
C LEU A 95 -3.88 -5.00 6.44
N ALA A 96 -3.80 -3.88 7.12
CA ALA A 96 -3.01 -3.69 8.33
C ALA A 96 -3.92 -3.36 9.53
N GLY A 97 -3.84 -4.13 10.61
CA GLY A 97 -4.53 -3.83 11.86
C GLY A 97 -3.88 -2.70 12.67
N GLY A 98 -2.70 -2.26 12.27
CA GLY A 98 -2.00 -1.07 12.76
C GLY A 98 -1.72 -0.10 11.63
N VAL A 99 -0.57 0.55 11.66
CA VAL A 99 -0.12 1.51 10.64
C VAL A 99 0.25 0.77 9.35
N LEU A 100 -0.13 1.33 8.20
CA LEU A 100 0.33 0.92 6.88
C LEU A 100 1.23 2.00 6.28
N GLU A 101 2.51 1.68 6.13
CA GLU A 101 3.50 2.53 5.47
C GLU A 101 3.97 1.91 4.17
N ILE A 102 3.90 2.68 3.09
CA ILE A 102 4.42 2.30 1.78
C ILE A 102 5.38 3.36 1.29
N SER A 103 6.64 2.97 1.04
CA SER A 103 7.63 3.77 0.35
C SER A 103 7.92 3.12 -0.99
N THR A 104 7.83 3.86 -2.09
CA THR A 104 7.98 3.28 -3.44
C THR A 104 8.54 4.32 -4.44
N GLY A 105 9.01 3.87 -5.60
CA GLY A 105 9.19 4.74 -6.75
C GLY A 105 7.84 5.08 -7.37
N ASP A 106 7.39 4.23 -8.29
CA ASP A 106 6.06 4.33 -8.89
C ASP A 106 5.09 3.35 -8.22
N ALA A 107 3.81 3.71 -8.19
CA ALA A 107 2.74 2.84 -7.72
C ALA A 107 1.53 2.85 -8.66
N TRP A 108 1.01 1.67 -8.96
CA TRP A 108 -0.31 1.42 -9.53
C TRP A 108 -1.16 0.66 -8.51
N ILE A 109 -2.26 1.26 -8.06
CA ILE A 109 -3.15 0.69 -7.03
C ILE A 109 -4.57 0.62 -7.60
N ASP A 110 -4.99 -0.56 -7.99
CA ASP A 110 -6.34 -0.87 -8.47
C ASP A 110 -7.02 -1.94 -7.59
N GLY A 111 -6.50 -2.12 -6.38
CA GLY A 111 -7.00 -2.99 -5.31
C GLY A 111 -7.22 -2.22 -4.02
N MET A 112 -7.39 -2.95 -2.91
CA MET A 112 -7.67 -2.36 -1.60
C MET A 112 -6.42 -2.28 -0.74
N LEU A 113 -6.10 -1.08 -0.27
CA LEU A 113 -5.19 -0.81 0.84
C LEU A 113 -6.02 -0.33 2.04
N SER A 114 -5.95 -1.02 3.15
CA SER A 114 -6.69 -0.64 4.36
C SER A 114 -5.83 -0.69 5.61
N SER A 115 -6.00 0.30 6.46
CA SER A 115 -5.35 0.39 7.77
C SER A 115 -6.37 0.70 8.85
N ASP A 116 -6.30 -0.03 9.98
CA ASP A 116 -7.08 0.29 11.20
C ASP A 116 -6.43 1.40 12.04
N SER A 117 -5.41 2.06 11.50
CA SER A 117 -4.72 3.22 12.06
C SER A 117 -4.39 4.20 10.95
N ASP A 118 -3.18 4.75 10.93
CA ASP A 118 -2.72 5.65 9.88
C ASP A 118 -2.28 4.88 8.62
N LEU A 119 -2.54 5.45 7.45
CA LEU A 119 -2.07 4.97 6.16
C LEU A 119 -1.21 6.03 5.49
N SER A 120 -0.04 5.66 5.06
CA SER A 120 0.83 6.56 4.28
C SER A 120 1.38 5.88 3.04
N VAL A 121 1.33 6.58 1.92
CA VAL A 121 2.00 6.21 0.68
C VAL A 121 2.93 7.33 0.26
N SER A 122 4.23 7.05 0.26
CA SER A 122 5.27 7.99 -0.16
C SER A 122 5.93 7.45 -1.42
N GLY A 123 5.72 8.14 -2.54
CA GLY A 123 6.33 7.83 -3.83
C GLY A 123 7.33 8.89 -4.25
N THR A 124 8.35 8.49 -5.01
CA THR A 124 9.27 9.44 -5.68
C THR A 124 8.90 9.66 -7.15
N GLY A 125 7.96 8.91 -7.69
CA GLY A 125 7.48 8.95 -9.05
C GLY A 125 5.98 9.18 -9.13
N ALA A 126 5.27 8.37 -9.92
CA ALA A 126 3.82 8.46 -10.10
C ALA A 126 3.05 7.53 -9.15
N LEU A 127 2.04 8.07 -8.49
CA LEU A 127 1.04 7.30 -7.74
C LEU A 127 -0.28 7.33 -8.52
N ASN A 128 -0.65 6.21 -9.10
CA ASN A 128 -1.88 6.03 -9.84
C ASN A 128 -2.85 5.16 -9.04
N ILE A 129 -4.00 5.70 -8.68
CA ILE A 129 -5.10 4.98 -8.03
C ILE A 129 -6.14 4.71 -9.12
N GLY A 130 -6.31 3.43 -9.48
CA GLY A 130 -7.22 2.99 -10.52
C GLY A 130 -8.69 3.08 -10.10
N GLN A 131 -9.59 2.75 -11.01
CA GLN A 131 -11.04 2.86 -10.79
C GLN A 131 -11.54 1.92 -9.66
N ASN A 132 -10.89 0.76 -9.49
CA ASN A 132 -11.20 -0.17 -8.40
C ASN A 132 -10.33 0.09 -7.15
N GLY A 133 -9.39 1.03 -7.23
CA GLY A 133 -8.45 1.35 -6.17
C GLY A 133 -9.15 1.98 -4.96
N GLN A 134 -8.88 1.44 -3.77
CA GLN A 134 -9.42 1.92 -2.51
C GLN A 134 -8.30 2.07 -1.49
N LEU A 135 -8.08 3.29 -1.04
CA LEU A 135 -7.15 3.60 0.05
C LEU A 135 -7.97 4.05 1.26
N LEU A 136 -8.00 3.22 2.30
CA LEU A 136 -8.87 3.39 3.45
C LEU A 136 -8.06 3.45 4.75
N SER A 137 -8.31 4.45 5.58
CA SER A 137 -7.66 4.60 6.89
C SER A 137 -8.68 4.98 7.95
N THR A 138 -8.62 4.34 9.13
CA THR A 138 -9.41 4.80 10.28
C THR A 138 -8.72 5.94 11.04
N GLY A 139 -7.43 6.13 10.82
CA GLY A 139 -6.62 7.25 11.30
C GLY A 139 -6.42 8.32 10.23
N ARG A 140 -5.21 8.85 10.19
CA ARG A 140 -4.77 9.80 9.17
C ARG A 140 -4.43 9.09 7.88
N LEU A 141 -4.67 9.76 6.76
CA LEU A 141 -4.24 9.29 5.46
C LEU A 141 -3.29 10.31 4.85
N GLY A 142 -2.09 9.87 4.51
CA GLY A 142 -1.06 10.69 3.87
C GLY A 142 -0.68 10.15 2.50
N LEU A 143 -0.72 11.00 1.48
CA LEU A 143 -0.20 10.69 0.15
C LEU A 143 0.84 11.72 -0.21
N GLN A 144 2.03 11.26 -0.59
CA GLN A 144 3.11 12.10 -1.09
C GLN A 144 3.72 11.43 -2.31
N SER A 145 3.73 12.12 -3.45
CA SER A 145 4.35 11.62 -4.67
C SER A 145 4.60 12.78 -5.64
N ASP A 146 5.45 12.56 -6.62
CA ASP A 146 5.70 13.56 -7.65
C ASP A 146 4.43 13.87 -8.44
N SER A 147 3.71 12.84 -8.85
CA SER A 147 2.40 12.94 -9.51
C SER A 147 1.40 12.01 -8.82
N VAL A 148 0.20 12.49 -8.58
CA VAL A 148 -0.92 11.68 -8.05
C VAL A 148 -2.11 11.77 -8.98
N ILE A 149 -2.56 10.63 -9.47
CA ILE A 149 -3.78 10.49 -10.25
C ILE A 149 -4.76 9.62 -9.47
N ASN A 150 -5.88 10.19 -9.08
CA ASN A 150 -6.95 9.46 -8.41
C ASN A 150 -8.14 9.23 -9.36
N ASN A 151 -8.44 7.96 -9.63
CA ASN A 151 -9.64 7.50 -10.34
C ASN A 151 -10.52 6.59 -9.47
N GLY A 152 -10.13 6.40 -8.20
CA GLY A 152 -10.79 5.51 -7.24
C GLY A 152 -11.25 6.24 -5.99
N LEU A 153 -11.23 5.53 -4.86
CA LEU A 153 -11.63 6.02 -3.55
C LEU A 153 -10.43 6.19 -2.63
N VAL A 154 -10.25 7.39 -2.11
CA VAL A 154 -9.28 7.71 -1.05
C VAL A 154 -10.04 8.27 0.14
N SER A 155 -9.99 7.57 1.27
CA SER A 155 -10.78 7.92 2.45
C SER A 155 -9.99 7.78 3.76
N GLY A 156 -9.80 8.89 4.46
CA GLY A 156 -9.30 8.93 5.83
C GLY A 156 -10.41 9.30 6.82
N LYS A 157 -10.63 8.50 7.87
CA LYS A 157 -11.64 8.86 8.89
C LYS A 157 -11.23 10.02 9.78
N GLN A 158 -9.95 10.31 9.86
CA GLN A 158 -9.44 11.53 10.52
C GLN A 158 -9.03 12.55 9.45
N ASN A 159 -7.78 12.98 9.46
CA ASN A 159 -7.28 13.97 8.52
C ASN A 159 -6.71 13.29 7.27
N LEU A 160 -6.84 13.96 6.12
CA LEU A 160 -6.21 13.57 4.89
C LEU A 160 -5.25 14.67 4.44
N ALA A 161 -4.02 14.29 4.13
CA ALA A 161 -3.03 15.18 3.54
C ALA A 161 -2.51 14.58 2.23
N LEU A 162 -2.53 15.38 1.17
CA LEU A 162 -1.95 15.02 -0.12
C LEU A 162 -0.95 16.11 -0.52
N THR A 163 0.26 15.69 -0.89
CA THR A 163 1.31 16.56 -1.39
C THR A 163 1.87 16.00 -2.69
N SER A 164 1.86 16.80 -3.75
CA SER A 164 2.40 16.40 -5.07
C SER A 164 2.77 17.62 -5.90
N ARG A 165 3.61 17.44 -6.94
CA ARG A 165 3.77 18.48 -7.96
C ARG A 165 2.55 18.54 -8.88
N GLN A 166 1.98 17.40 -9.23
CA GLN A 166 0.79 17.29 -10.08
C GLN A 166 -0.26 16.42 -9.40
N PHE A 167 -1.49 16.91 -9.34
CA PHE A 167 -2.63 16.16 -8.81
C PHE A 167 -3.79 16.16 -9.80
N SER A 168 -4.35 14.99 -10.06
CA SER A 168 -5.58 14.85 -10.85
C SER A 168 -6.59 13.96 -10.11
N ALA A 169 -7.75 14.50 -9.78
CA ALA A 169 -8.93 13.73 -9.38
C ALA A 169 -9.83 13.58 -10.60
N LEU A 170 -9.92 12.38 -11.16
CA LEU A 170 -10.69 12.11 -12.36
C LEU A 170 -12.19 12.04 -12.06
N GLN A 171 -13.01 12.18 -13.11
CA GLN A 171 -14.46 12.07 -12.96
C GLN A 171 -14.86 10.71 -12.35
N GLY A 172 -15.69 10.73 -11.32
CA GLY A 172 -16.12 9.55 -10.58
C GLY A 172 -15.19 9.15 -9.42
N SER A 173 -14.01 9.75 -9.31
CA SER A 173 -13.14 9.54 -8.15
C SER A 173 -13.63 10.29 -6.90
N THR A 174 -13.28 9.78 -5.74
CA THR A 174 -13.60 10.40 -4.45
C THR A 174 -12.35 10.54 -3.59
N LEU A 175 -12.16 11.73 -3.02
CA LEU A 175 -11.17 12.04 -2.01
C LEU A 175 -11.91 12.57 -0.78
N THR A 176 -11.94 11.83 0.32
CA THR A 176 -12.74 12.20 1.48
C THR A 176 -11.98 12.13 2.79
N SER A 177 -12.28 13.06 3.67
CA SER A 177 -11.72 13.14 5.02
C SER A 177 -12.83 13.33 6.06
N GLY A 178 -12.81 12.54 7.13
CA GLY A 178 -13.68 12.73 8.30
C GLY A 178 -13.24 13.87 9.21
N GLY A 179 -12.04 14.40 9.02
CA GLY A 179 -11.51 15.62 9.65
C GLY A 179 -11.15 16.64 8.58
N SER A 180 -10.00 17.29 8.74
CA SER A 180 -9.50 18.27 7.76
C SER A 180 -8.87 17.58 6.57
N LEU A 181 -9.03 18.17 5.39
CA LEU A 181 -8.37 17.77 4.15
C LEU A 181 -7.41 18.87 3.70
N GLN A 182 -6.14 18.51 3.54
CA GLN A 182 -5.11 19.39 3.04
C GLN A 182 -4.58 18.87 1.70
N LEU A 183 -4.71 19.66 0.66
CA LEU A 183 -4.17 19.39 -0.67
C LEU A 183 -3.11 20.44 -0.99
N ASN A 184 -1.86 20.00 -1.13
CA ASN A 184 -0.74 20.81 -1.58
C ASN A 184 -0.30 20.25 -2.94
N ALA A 185 -0.51 21.00 -4.01
CA ALA A 185 -0.11 20.58 -5.35
C ALA A 185 0.39 21.77 -6.16
N GLY A 186 1.44 21.58 -6.95
CA GLY A 186 1.86 22.58 -7.93
C GLY A 186 0.74 22.83 -8.95
N ASP A 187 0.33 21.78 -9.64
CA ASP A 187 -0.82 21.78 -10.55
C ASP A 187 -1.91 20.86 -10.02
N ALA A 188 -3.15 21.30 -9.95
CA ALA A 188 -4.29 20.50 -9.52
C ALA A 188 -5.45 20.56 -10.53
N GLN A 189 -5.92 19.38 -10.95
CA GLN A 189 -7.13 19.20 -11.76
C GLN A 189 -8.14 18.37 -10.99
N ILE A 190 -9.33 18.91 -10.75
CA ILE A 190 -10.36 18.25 -9.95
C ILE A 190 -11.63 18.14 -10.77
N ALA A 191 -11.92 16.92 -11.25
CA ALA A 191 -13.17 16.53 -11.90
C ALA A 191 -13.99 15.56 -11.06
N GLY A 192 -13.38 14.97 -10.02
CA GLY A 192 -14.00 14.10 -9.04
C GLY A 192 -14.52 14.84 -7.82
N GLU A 193 -14.94 14.09 -6.80
CA GLU A 193 -15.38 14.65 -5.52
C GLU A 193 -14.22 14.83 -4.55
N VAL A 194 -14.17 15.98 -3.88
CA VAL A 194 -13.25 16.27 -2.76
C VAL A 194 -14.08 16.78 -1.59
N LEU A 195 -14.12 15.98 -0.51
CA LEU A 195 -15.00 16.23 0.64
C LEU A 195 -14.19 16.22 1.94
N ALA A 196 -14.44 17.19 2.80
CA ALA A 196 -13.93 17.22 4.17
C ALA A 196 -15.08 17.52 5.15
N GLN A 197 -15.11 16.82 6.30
CA GLN A 197 -16.03 17.19 7.38
C GLN A 197 -15.48 18.35 8.23
N GLY A 198 -14.17 18.54 8.26
CA GLY A 198 -13.49 19.69 8.85
C GLY A 198 -13.05 20.70 7.79
N ASP A 199 -11.91 21.33 8.04
CA ASP A 199 -11.38 22.35 7.14
C ASP A 199 -10.89 21.73 5.82
N LEU A 200 -11.17 22.41 4.72
CA LEU A 200 -10.65 22.09 3.40
C LEU A 200 -9.65 23.17 2.98
N SER A 201 -8.41 22.78 2.78
CA SER A 201 -7.32 23.68 2.40
C SER A 201 -6.68 23.22 1.09
N PHE A 202 -6.62 24.13 0.12
CA PHE A 202 -5.86 23.94 -1.11
C PHE A 202 -4.69 24.93 -1.11
N ARG A 203 -3.50 24.45 -1.43
CA ARG A 203 -2.32 25.27 -1.66
C ARG A 203 -1.71 24.88 -3.00
N SER A 204 -1.43 25.88 -3.82
CA SER A 204 -0.61 25.75 -5.02
C SER A 204 0.75 26.40 -4.76
N GLU A 205 1.83 25.71 -5.05
CA GLU A 205 3.17 26.30 -5.06
C GLU A 205 3.43 26.80 -6.50
N GLU A 206 3.68 28.11 -6.65
CA GLU A 206 4.13 28.71 -7.90
C GLU A 206 5.60 28.37 -8.19
#